data_37eb87bf397cd88949c8beed96f09a8d
#
_entry.id   37eb87bf397cd88949c8beed96f09a8d
#
_cell.length_a   1.000
_cell.length_b   1.000
_cell.length_c   1.000
_cell.angle_alpha   90.00
_cell.angle_beta   90.00
_cell.angle_gamma   90.00
#
_symmetry.space_group_name_H-M   'P 1'
#
loop_
_entity.id
_entity.type
_entity.pdbx_description
1 polymer ?
#
loop_
_entity_poly.entity_id
_entity_poly.type
_entity_poly.pdbx_seq_one_letter_code
_entity_poly.pdbx_strand_id
1 'polypeptide(L)'
;MNAVISIFEHYGWAGINAVVICTILIYAGKYAIKKLTSNMKTGLEDVGEKLTNKMAEQNEHLVHTIIGQQDKILTHILDNHQTVQKNHNDMLGERMALTEEIKTGLKDIGHIHGAQRVFVIEFHNSNQNLSGTPFAKWSCTYEWCEKNVASIQFVVKDLPFSCLSGAINKIYNSHEQQLIYENIDDLLDDCPALRDLFTKFPCNSIACTAMYDRDNVLIGALVLEFIDNGTEKLNVNQLHIQAAELTSLINIRYKYLN
;
A
#
# COMPACT_ATOMS: atom_id res chain seq x y z
N MET A 1 5.57 20.95 61.34
CA MET A 1 5.73 20.65 62.78
C MET A 1 4.43 20.89 63.55
N ASN A 2 3.71 21.98 63.33
CA ASN A 2 2.48 22.35 64.10
C ASN A 2 1.31 21.37 63.98
N ALA A 3 1.12 20.68 62.82
CA ALA A 3 0.02 19.72 62.65
C ALA A 3 0.21 18.43 63.47
N VAL A 4 1.45 17.97 63.66
CA VAL A 4 1.75 16.76 64.45
C VAL A 4 1.55 17.04 65.94
N ILE A 5 1.91 18.25 66.39
CA ILE A 5 1.71 18.69 67.79
C ILE A 5 0.21 18.79 68.08
N SER A 6 -0.60 19.32 67.19
CA SER A 6 -2.05 19.43 67.33
C SER A 6 -2.75 18.05 67.40
N ILE A 7 -2.28 17.06 66.62
CA ILE A 7 -2.80 15.69 66.66
C ILE A 7 -2.44 15.02 68.00
N PHE A 8 -1.24 15.24 68.51
CA PHE A 8 -0.79 14.72 69.82
C PHE A 8 -1.60 15.23 70.95
N GLU A 9 -1.89 16.56 70.97
CA GLU A 9 -2.68 17.22 72.00
C GLU A 9 -4.14 16.75 72.07
N HIS A 10 -4.72 16.41 70.88
CA HIS A 10 -6.13 16.00 70.81
C HIS A 10 -6.36 14.45 70.92
N TYR A 11 -5.47 13.66 70.40
CA TYR A 11 -5.67 12.21 70.22
C TYR A 11 -4.57 11.38 70.91
N GLY A 12 -3.57 11.98 71.49
CA GLY A 12 -2.44 11.30 72.13
C GLY A 12 -1.67 10.38 71.19
N TRP A 13 -0.99 9.39 71.72
CA TRP A 13 -0.20 8.41 70.97
C TRP A 13 -1.01 7.60 69.95
N ALA A 14 -2.31 7.39 70.20
CA ALA A 14 -3.18 6.65 69.26
C ALA A 14 -3.39 7.42 67.95
N GLY A 15 -3.53 8.75 68.02
CA GLY A 15 -3.67 9.61 66.82
C GLY A 15 -2.42 9.63 65.96
N ILE A 16 -1.25 9.70 66.58
CA ILE A 16 0.02 9.65 65.83
C ILE A 16 0.23 8.32 65.12
N ASN A 17 -0.05 7.20 65.82
CA ASN A 17 0.05 5.89 65.23
C ASN A 17 -0.91 5.71 64.05
N ALA A 18 -2.14 6.23 64.13
CA ALA A 18 -3.10 6.18 63.03
C ALA A 18 -2.60 6.95 61.80
N VAL A 19 -2.02 8.14 61.97
CA VAL A 19 -1.47 8.94 60.87
C VAL A 19 -0.27 8.21 60.23
N VAL A 20 0.61 7.63 61.03
CA VAL A 20 1.76 6.87 60.53
C VAL A 20 1.30 5.65 59.73
N ILE A 21 0.33 4.88 60.24
CA ILE A 21 -0.23 3.72 59.56
C ILE A 21 -0.89 4.13 58.24
N CYS A 22 -1.71 5.18 58.22
CA CYS A 22 -2.33 5.70 57.01
C CYS A 22 -1.27 6.14 55.95
N THR A 23 -0.21 6.82 56.41
CA THR A 23 0.86 7.23 55.52
C THR A 23 1.58 6.03 54.90
N ILE A 24 1.88 5.00 55.70
CA ILE A 24 2.50 3.75 55.21
C ILE A 24 1.58 3.06 54.22
N LEU A 25 0.29 2.98 54.49
CA LEU A 25 -0.69 2.34 53.58
C LEU A 25 -0.81 3.08 52.23
N ILE A 26 -0.80 4.44 52.27
CA ILE A 26 -0.82 5.26 51.05
C ILE A 26 0.45 5.03 50.23
N TYR A 27 1.61 5.00 50.87
CA TYR A 27 2.89 4.75 50.17
C TYR A 27 2.95 3.33 49.61
N ALA A 28 2.53 2.32 50.38
CA ALA A 28 2.46 0.93 49.93
C ALA A 28 1.47 0.76 48.76
N GLY A 29 0.32 1.43 48.84
CA GLY A 29 -0.68 1.43 47.74
C GLY A 29 -0.12 2.07 46.45
N LYS A 30 0.52 3.23 46.56
CA LYS A 30 1.18 3.90 45.41
C LYS A 30 2.29 3.05 44.83
N TYR A 31 3.08 2.37 45.62
CA TYR A 31 4.14 1.48 45.17
C TYR A 31 3.57 0.26 44.46
N ALA A 32 2.52 -0.39 45.02
CA ALA A 32 1.85 -1.52 44.41
C ALA A 32 1.23 -1.17 43.05
N ILE A 33 0.53 -0.03 42.96
CA ILE A 33 -0.06 0.45 41.72
C ILE A 33 1.04 0.70 40.67
N LYS A 34 2.11 1.40 41.05
CA LYS A 34 3.24 1.67 40.12
C LYS A 34 3.88 0.39 39.61
N LYS A 35 4.06 -0.62 40.48
CA LYS A 35 4.62 -1.94 40.12
C LYS A 35 3.66 -2.69 39.20
N LEU A 36 2.37 -2.66 39.49
CA LEU A 36 1.34 -3.32 38.64
C LEU A 36 1.29 -2.70 37.26
N THR A 37 1.27 -1.37 37.18
CA THR A 37 1.25 -0.64 35.90
C THR A 37 2.51 -0.89 35.08
N SER A 38 3.68 -0.93 35.75
CA SER A 38 4.94 -1.27 35.09
C SER A 38 4.91 -2.69 34.50
N ASN A 39 4.48 -3.66 35.29
CA ASN A 39 4.39 -5.06 34.84
C ASN A 39 3.37 -5.26 33.71
N MET A 40 2.23 -4.57 33.78
CA MET A 40 1.24 -4.59 32.69
C MET A 40 1.80 -3.98 31.41
N LYS A 41 2.52 -2.86 31.50
CA LYS A 41 3.12 -2.19 30.35
C LYS A 41 4.15 -3.11 29.68
N THR A 42 5.05 -3.72 30.47
CA THR A 42 6.06 -4.65 29.96
C THR A 42 5.42 -5.90 29.33
N GLY A 43 4.35 -6.43 29.96
CA GLY A 43 3.62 -7.56 29.41
C GLY A 43 2.90 -7.25 28.10
N LEU A 44 2.33 -6.06 27.95
CA LEU A 44 1.69 -5.61 26.70
C LEU A 44 2.72 -5.39 25.58
N GLU A 45 3.87 -4.80 25.92
CA GLU A 45 4.97 -4.61 24.97
C GLU A 45 5.53 -5.96 24.46
N ASP A 46 5.74 -6.93 25.37
CA ASP A 46 6.21 -8.29 25.00
C ASP A 46 5.19 -9.04 24.11
N VAL A 47 3.90 -8.93 24.43
CA VAL A 47 2.83 -9.52 23.61
C VAL A 47 2.73 -8.83 22.25
N GLY A 48 2.81 -7.49 22.22
CA GLY A 48 2.81 -6.70 20.98
C GLY A 48 3.98 -7.07 20.07
N GLU A 49 5.18 -7.14 20.61
CA GLU A 49 6.39 -7.53 19.88
C GLU A 49 6.29 -8.97 19.34
N LYS A 50 5.84 -9.93 20.16
CA LYS A 50 5.63 -11.33 19.73
C LYS A 50 4.57 -11.44 18.64
N LEU A 51 3.49 -10.67 18.73
CA LEU A 51 2.44 -10.66 17.70
C LEU A 51 2.98 -10.09 16.39
N THR A 52 3.70 -8.97 16.46
CA THR A 52 4.30 -8.31 15.30
C THR A 52 5.31 -9.23 14.62
N ASN A 53 6.19 -9.87 15.38
CA ASN A 53 7.18 -10.80 14.85
C ASN A 53 6.52 -12.04 14.21
N LYS A 54 5.47 -12.57 14.84
CA LYS A 54 4.73 -13.73 14.29
C LYS A 54 3.95 -13.36 13.02
N MET A 55 3.40 -12.16 12.94
CA MET A 55 2.76 -11.66 11.72
C MET A 55 3.79 -11.41 10.62
N ALA A 56 4.97 -10.88 10.95
CA ALA A 56 6.07 -10.70 10.00
C ALA A 56 6.56 -12.04 9.44
N GLU A 57 6.79 -13.05 10.29
CA GLU A 57 7.16 -14.41 9.85
C GLU A 57 6.07 -15.06 8.98
N GLN A 58 4.80 -14.89 9.33
CA GLN A 58 3.71 -15.44 8.52
C GLN A 58 3.59 -14.73 7.17
N ASN A 59 3.77 -13.42 7.13
CA ASN A 59 3.77 -12.66 5.87
C ASN A 59 4.98 -13.04 5.00
N GLU A 60 6.16 -13.16 5.58
CA GLU A 60 7.35 -13.60 4.86
C GLU A 60 7.18 -15.03 4.30
N HIS A 61 6.63 -15.96 5.10
CA HIS A 61 6.31 -17.31 4.64
C HIS A 61 5.25 -17.33 3.53
N LEU A 62 4.22 -16.49 3.63
CA LEU A 62 3.19 -16.34 2.59
C LEU A 62 3.80 -15.79 1.29
N VAL A 63 4.61 -14.73 1.38
CA VAL A 63 5.32 -14.15 0.24
C VAL A 63 6.24 -15.18 -0.41
N HIS A 64 7.05 -15.90 0.37
CA HIS A 64 7.91 -16.98 -0.16
C HIS A 64 7.12 -18.13 -0.77
N THR A 65 5.96 -18.48 -0.21
CA THR A 65 5.09 -19.54 -0.76
C THR A 65 4.48 -19.10 -2.09
N ILE A 66 4.00 -17.87 -2.18
CA ILE A 66 3.43 -17.28 -3.42
C ILE A 66 4.52 -17.18 -4.48
N ILE A 67 5.70 -16.65 -4.15
CA ILE A 67 6.84 -16.57 -5.08
C ILE A 67 7.26 -17.96 -5.53
N GLY A 68 7.36 -18.93 -4.64
CA GLY A 68 7.72 -20.31 -4.97
C GLY A 68 6.67 -21.06 -5.82
N GLN A 69 5.39 -20.74 -5.68
CA GLN A 69 4.33 -21.25 -6.57
C GLN A 69 4.38 -20.58 -7.94
N GLN A 70 4.60 -19.26 -7.99
CA GLN A 70 4.79 -18.53 -9.24
C GLN A 70 6.02 -19.01 -10.01
N ASP A 71 7.15 -19.26 -9.35
CA ASP A 71 8.34 -19.83 -9.99
C ASP A 71 8.08 -21.24 -10.56
N LYS A 72 7.29 -22.07 -9.87
CA LYS A 72 6.91 -23.40 -10.37
C LYS A 72 5.99 -23.30 -11.60
N ILE A 73 5.02 -22.40 -11.59
CA ILE A 73 4.15 -22.15 -12.74
C ILE A 73 4.98 -21.59 -13.92
N LEU A 74 5.87 -20.65 -13.65
CA LEU A 74 6.79 -20.09 -14.64
C LEU A 74 7.72 -21.15 -15.23
N THR A 75 8.31 -22.02 -14.38
CA THR A 75 9.17 -23.10 -14.80
C THR A 75 8.39 -24.11 -15.66
N HIS A 76 7.16 -24.45 -15.27
CA HIS A 76 6.31 -25.35 -16.03
C HIS A 76 5.90 -24.76 -17.38
N ILE A 77 5.63 -23.47 -17.46
CA ILE A 77 5.35 -22.75 -18.71
C ILE A 77 6.62 -22.68 -19.56
N LEU A 78 7.78 -22.43 -18.98
CA LEU A 78 9.08 -22.33 -19.66
C LEU A 78 9.56 -23.70 -20.18
N ASP A 79 9.42 -24.77 -19.40
CA ASP A 79 9.84 -26.13 -19.79
C ASP A 79 9.00 -26.69 -20.96
N ASN A 80 7.71 -26.33 -21.02
CA ASN A 80 6.85 -26.69 -22.15
C ASN A 80 7.16 -25.88 -23.43
N HIS A 81 7.87 -24.76 -23.34
CA HIS A 81 8.21 -23.91 -24.49
C HIS A 81 9.61 -24.07 -25.06
N GLN A 82 10.49 -24.90 -24.48
CA GLN A 82 11.87 -25.05 -24.95
C GLN A 82 12.02 -25.84 -26.26
N THR A 83 10.94 -26.37 -26.86
CA THR A 83 11.03 -27.27 -28.00
C THR A 83 10.57 -26.70 -29.35
N VAL A 84 10.22 -25.43 -29.42
CA VAL A 84 9.75 -24.85 -30.70
C VAL A 84 10.62 -23.67 -31.11
N GLN A 85 11.28 -23.76 -32.27
CA GLN A 85 11.88 -22.62 -32.96
C GLN A 85 10.80 -21.56 -33.18
N LYS A 86 10.87 -20.45 -32.41
CA LYS A 86 9.85 -19.39 -32.37
C LYS A 86 9.86 -18.60 -33.68
N ASN A 87 8.88 -18.80 -34.53
CA ASN A 87 8.58 -17.89 -35.63
C ASN A 87 8.08 -16.54 -35.07
N HIS A 88 8.35 -15.45 -35.76
CA HIS A 88 7.94 -14.08 -35.37
C HIS A 88 6.43 -13.98 -35.04
N ASN A 89 5.60 -14.81 -35.69
CA ASN A 89 4.15 -14.90 -35.47
C ASN A 89 3.80 -15.48 -34.08
N ASP A 90 4.61 -16.43 -33.57
CA ASP A 90 4.36 -17.02 -32.23
C ASP A 90 4.61 -16.01 -31.12
N MET A 91 5.63 -15.16 -31.27
CA MET A 91 5.91 -14.07 -30.33
C MET A 91 4.77 -13.03 -30.28
N LEU A 92 4.15 -12.72 -31.41
CA LEU A 92 3.01 -11.80 -31.46
C LEU A 92 1.79 -12.41 -30.75
N GLY A 93 1.52 -13.71 -31.01
CA GLY A 93 0.46 -14.44 -30.33
C GLY A 93 0.61 -14.47 -28.81
N GLU A 94 1.81 -14.74 -28.32
CA GLU A 94 2.12 -14.73 -26.88
C GLU A 94 1.92 -13.34 -26.26
N ARG A 95 2.35 -12.28 -26.96
CA ARG A 95 2.14 -10.88 -26.50
C ARG A 95 0.67 -10.52 -26.43
N MET A 96 -0.11 -10.95 -27.40
CA MET A 96 -1.57 -10.73 -27.40
C MET A 96 -2.23 -11.49 -26.25
N ALA A 97 -1.88 -12.76 -26.07
CA ALA A 97 -2.41 -13.57 -24.96
C ALA A 97 -2.11 -12.94 -23.60
N LEU A 98 -0.87 -12.53 -23.35
CA LEU A 98 -0.48 -11.88 -22.09
C LEU A 98 -1.18 -10.53 -21.91
N THR A 99 -1.36 -9.76 -22.97
CA THR A 99 -2.11 -8.50 -22.90
C THR A 99 -3.57 -8.73 -22.51
N GLU A 100 -4.21 -9.77 -23.06
CA GLU A 100 -5.59 -10.13 -22.70
C GLU A 100 -5.69 -10.69 -21.28
N GLU A 101 -4.67 -11.40 -20.80
CA GLU A 101 -4.60 -11.86 -19.41
C GLU A 101 -4.51 -10.68 -18.44
N ILE A 102 -3.65 -9.69 -18.72
CA ILE A 102 -3.55 -8.47 -17.92
C ILE A 102 -4.89 -7.71 -17.91
N LYS A 103 -5.53 -7.53 -19.06
CA LYS A 103 -6.84 -6.87 -19.15
C LYS A 103 -7.93 -7.62 -18.39
N THR A 104 -7.90 -8.95 -18.42
CA THR A 104 -8.82 -9.79 -17.64
C THR A 104 -8.60 -9.57 -16.15
N GLY A 105 -7.35 -9.55 -15.70
CA GLY A 105 -7.02 -9.25 -14.32
C GLY A 105 -7.52 -7.85 -13.88
N LEU A 106 -7.33 -6.82 -14.72
CA LEU A 106 -7.86 -5.48 -14.44
C LEU A 106 -9.39 -5.46 -14.34
N LYS A 107 -10.08 -6.20 -15.21
CA LYS A 107 -11.53 -6.36 -15.16
C LYS A 107 -11.99 -7.00 -13.84
N ASP A 108 -11.34 -8.07 -13.44
CA ASP A 108 -11.68 -8.78 -12.20
C ASP A 108 -11.45 -7.90 -10.97
N ILE A 109 -10.34 -7.13 -10.95
CA ILE A 109 -10.07 -6.12 -9.94
C ILE A 109 -11.19 -5.08 -9.89
N GLY A 110 -11.60 -4.53 -11.04
CA GLY A 110 -12.69 -3.57 -11.12
C GLY A 110 -13.99 -4.11 -10.52
N HIS A 111 -14.37 -5.32 -10.86
CA HIS A 111 -15.58 -5.95 -10.34
C HIS A 111 -15.50 -6.23 -8.84
N ILE A 112 -14.36 -6.72 -8.34
CA ILE A 112 -14.15 -7.04 -6.92
C ILE A 112 -14.26 -5.78 -6.06
N HIS A 113 -13.63 -4.69 -6.49
CA HIS A 113 -13.54 -3.46 -5.72
C HIS A 113 -14.65 -2.45 -6.07
N GLY A 114 -15.46 -2.71 -7.10
CA GLY A 114 -16.52 -1.81 -7.56
C GLY A 114 -16.02 -0.58 -8.31
N ALA A 115 -14.80 -0.61 -8.84
CA ALA A 115 -14.25 0.46 -9.64
C ALA A 115 -14.77 0.38 -11.09
N GLN A 116 -15.04 1.53 -11.71
CA GLN A 116 -15.53 1.61 -13.09
C GLN A 116 -14.41 1.77 -14.11
N ARG A 117 -13.22 2.21 -13.69
CA ARG A 117 -12.00 2.22 -14.50
C ARG A 117 -10.84 1.71 -13.67
N VAL A 118 -10.10 0.75 -14.24
CA VAL A 118 -8.89 0.20 -13.63
C VAL A 118 -7.78 0.23 -14.66
N PHE A 119 -6.63 0.77 -14.27
CA PHE A 119 -5.52 0.89 -15.21
C PHE A 119 -4.18 0.82 -14.51
N VAL A 120 -3.16 0.50 -15.29
CA VAL A 120 -1.75 0.51 -14.88
C VAL A 120 -1.09 1.73 -15.48
N ILE A 121 -0.44 2.52 -14.64
CA ILE A 121 0.53 3.51 -15.07
C ILE A 121 1.94 2.95 -14.93
N GLU A 122 2.76 3.12 -15.95
CA GLU A 122 4.16 2.74 -15.93
C GLU A 122 5.04 3.97 -16.02
N PHE A 123 6.13 3.99 -15.25
CA PHE A 123 7.15 5.01 -15.30
C PHE A 123 8.23 4.61 -16.29
N HIS A 124 8.61 5.52 -17.16
CA HIS A 124 9.61 5.26 -18.16
C HIS A 124 10.48 6.49 -18.42
N ASN A 125 11.70 6.24 -18.87
CA ASN A 125 12.63 7.30 -19.23
C ASN A 125 12.37 7.76 -20.66
N SER A 126 12.46 9.07 -20.86
CA SER A 126 12.56 9.67 -22.18
C SER A 126 13.96 10.29 -22.37
N ASN A 127 14.14 11.07 -23.44
CA ASN A 127 15.37 11.79 -23.70
C ASN A 127 15.86 12.58 -22.47
N GLN A 128 17.16 12.76 -22.36
CA GLN A 128 17.78 13.55 -21.30
C GLN A 128 17.43 15.04 -21.47
N ASN A 129 17.32 15.75 -20.34
CA ASN A 129 17.22 17.20 -20.32
C ASN A 129 18.60 17.86 -20.62
N LEU A 130 18.64 19.19 -20.68
CA LEU A 130 19.87 19.93 -20.93
C LEU A 130 20.99 19.69 -19.89
N SER A 131 20.63 19.22 -18.69
CA SER A 131 21.60 18.86 -17.64
C SER A 131 22.02 17.38 -17.69
N GLY A 132 21.61 16.63 -18.71
CA GLY A 132 21.92 15.20 -18.83
C GLY A 132 21.07 14.27 -17.94
N THR A 133 20.11 14.83 -17.22
CA THR A 133 19.22 14.04 -16.36
C THR A 133 18.11 13.39 -17.19
N PRO A 134 17.82 12.09 -17.02
CA PRO A 134 16.70 11.44 -17.71
C PRO A 134 15.38 12.14 -17.41
N PHE A 135 14.61 12.40 -18.45
CA PHE A 135 13.29 13.00 -18.31
C PHE A 135 12.28 11.88 -17.96
N ALA A 136 11.96 11.72 -16.69
CA ALA A 136 11.00 10.74 -16.25
C ALA A 136 9.59 11.08 -16.76
N LYS A 137 8.94 10.10 -17.36
CA LYS A 137 7.56 10.16 -17.88
C LYS A 137 6.74 9.03 -17.32
N TRP A 138 5.43 9.12 -17.53
CA TRP A 138 4.49 8.06 -17.24
C TRP A 138 3.43 7.94 -18.32
N SER A 139 2.91 6.73 -18.47
CA SER A 139 1.85 6.42 -19.44
C SER A 139 0.88 5.40 -18.84
N CYS A 140 -0.39 5.48 -19.23
CA CYS A 140 -1.36 4.42 -19.02
C CYS A 140 -1.10 3.31 -20.06
N THR A 141 -0.56 2.18 -19.63
CA THR A 141 -0.16 1.09 -20.53
C THR A 141 -1.24 0.03 -20.70
N TYR A 142 -2.00 -0.22 -19.66
CA TYR A 142 -3.13 -1.15 -19.65
C TYR A 142 -4.32 -0.51 -18.99
N GLU A 143 -5.50 -0.75 -19.53
CA GLU A 143 -6.73 -0.19 -19.02
C GLU A 143 -7.89 -1.18 -19.25
N TRP A 144 -8.76 -1.23 -18.25
CA TRP A 144 -10.11 -1.75 -18.36
C TRP A 144 -11.10 -0.68 -17.92
N CYS A 145 -12.18 -0.54 -18.66
CA CYS A 145 -13.29 0.34 -18.36
C CYS A 145 -14.59 -0.45 -18.33
N GLU A 146 -15.46 -0.11 -17.38
CA GLU A 146 -16.84 -0.57 -17.39
C GLU A 146 -17.58 -0.04 -18.63
N LYS A 147 -18.66 -0.71 -19.00
CA LYS A 147 -19.49 -0.27 -20.15
C LYS A 147 -19.95 1.18 -19.96
N ASN A 148 -19.76 1.98 -20.99
CA ASN A 148 -20.05 3.43 -21.07
C ASN A 148 -19.06 4.34 -20.33
N VAL A 149 -17.98 3.83 -19.80
CA VAL A 149 -16.86 4.62 -19.27
C VAL A 149 -15.86 4.89 -20.38
N ALA A 150 -15.49 6.14 -20.58
CA ALA A 150 -14.51 6.52 -21.60
C ALA A 150 -13.10 6.10 -21.21
N SER A 151 -12.34 5.57 -22.18
CA SER A 151 -10.92 5.22 -22.01
C SER A 151 -10.05 6.47 -21.94
N ILE A 152 -9.06 6.44 -21.04
CA ILE A 152 -8.01 7.47 -20.91
C ILE A 152 -6.67 7.02 -21.49
N GLN A 153 -6.52 5.75 -21.85
CA GLN A 153 -5.25 5.14 -22.29
C GLN A 153 -4.57 5.92 -23.42
N PHE A 154 -5.35 6.42 -24.38
CA PHE A 154 -4.78 7.15 -25.51
C PHE A 154 -4.43 8.61 -25.20
N VAL A 155 -4.97 9.17 -24.10
CA VAL A 155 -4.75 10.55 -23.68
C VAL A 155 -3.60 10.61 -22.67
N VAL A 156 -3.53 9.61 -21.81
CA VAL A 156 -2.50 9.49 -20.76
C VAL A 156 -1.30 8.74 -21.34
N LYS A 157 -0.51 9.46 -22.14
CA LYS A 157 0.67 8.92 -22.78
C LYS A 157 1.83 9.93 -22.72
N ASP A 158 3.00 9.47 -22.32
CA ASP A 158 4.23 10.26 -22.26
C ASP A 158 4.12 11.54 -21.43
N LEU A 159 3.27 11.55 -20.40
CA LEU A 159 3.10 12.70 -19.53
C LEU A 159 4.32 12.88 -18.60
N PRO A 160 4.67 14.13 -18.26
CA PRO A 160 5.78 14.38 -17.34
C PRO A 160 5.52 13.76 -15.96
N PHE A 161 6.54 13.11 -15.39
CA PHE A 161 6.46 12.54 -14.04
C PHE A 161 6.12 13.60 -12.97
N SER A 162 6.57 14.84 -13.18
CA SER A 162 6.28 15.96 -12.28
C SER A 162 4.78 16.24 -12.08
N CYS A 163 3.91 15.81 -13.02
CA CYS A 163 2.47 15.94 -12.86
C CYS A 163 1.91 15.08 -11.73
N LEU A 164 2.62 14.02 -11.32
CA LEU A 164 2.24 13.09 -10.26
C LEU A 164 3.07 13.27 -8.98
N SER A 165 3.96 14.25 -8.91
CA SER A 165 4.97 14.36 -7.85
C SER A 165 4.36 14.38 -6.44
N GLY A 166 3.22 15.02 -6.24
CA GLY A 166 2.53 15.06 -4.94
C GLY A 166 2.04 13.68 -4.52
N ALA A 167 1.30 12.99 -5.39
CA ALA A 167 0.78 11.65 -5.13
C ALA A 167 1.90 10.62 -4.95
N ILE A 168 2.92 10.64 -5.81
CA ILE A 168 4.06 9.72 -5.71
C ILE A 168 4.83 9.92 -4.41
N ASN A 169 5.05 11.18 -4.00
CA ASN A 169 5.72 11.46 -2.73
C ASN A 169 4.92 10.91 -1.53
N LYS A 170 3.61 11.01 -1.57
CA LYS A 170 2.73 10.43 -0.54
C LYS A 170 2.81 8.89 -0.54
N ILE A 171 2.73 8.23 -1.70
CA ILE A 171 2.86 6.77 -1.81
C ILE A 171 4.22 6.31 -1.30
N TYR A 172 5.30 6.96 -1.72
CA TYR A 172 6.66 6.59 -1.33
C TYR A 172 6.90 6.70 0.17
N ASN A 173 6.27 7.69 0.83
CA ASN A 173 6.37 7.89 2.27
C ASN A 173 5.29 7.14 3.08
N SER A 174 4.33 6.48 2.41
CA SER A 174 3.32 5.64 3.06
C SER A 174 3.90 4.28 3.41
N HIS A 175 3.68 3.82 4.65
CA HIS A 175 4.05 2.45 5.05
C HIS A 175 3.26 1.38 4.28
N GLU A 176 2.05 1.72 3.84
CA GLU A 176 1.16 0.80 3.12
C GLU A 176 1.40 0.79 1.62
N GLN A 177 2.25 1.70 1.10
CA GLN A 177 2.54 1.87 -0.33
C GLN A 177 1.26 2.06 -1.18
N GLN A 178 0.24 2.63 -0.56
CA GLN A 178 -1.08 2.87 -1.13
C GLN A 178 -1.54 4.29 -0.83
N LEU A 179 -2.43 4.78 -1.67
CA LEU A 179 -3.02 6.10 -1.51
C LEU A 179 -4.48 6.06 -1.96
N ILE A 180 -5.36 6.57 -1.12
CA ILE A 180 -6.79 6.65 -1.37
C ILE A 180 -7.19 8.11 -1.26
N TYR A 181 -7.82 8.62 -2.30
CA TYR A 181 -8.47 9.91 -2.33
C TYR A 181 -9.99 9.68 -2.43
N GLU A 182 -10.68 9.89 -1.32
CA GLU A 182 -12.15 9.78 -1.25
C GLU A 182 -12.85 10.89 -2.05
N ASN A 183 -12.14 11.98 -2.29
CA ASN A 183 -12.57 13.08 -3.15
C ASN A 183 -11.46 13.40 -4.15
N ILE A 184 -11.82 13.49 -5.43
CA ILE A 184 -10.87 13.81 -6.49
C ILE A 184 -10.22 15.19 -6.31
N ASP A 185 -10.88 16.13 -5.67
CA ASP A 185 -10.31 17.45 -5.40
C ASP A 185 -9.06 17.38 -4.53
N ASP A 186 -8.98 16.42 -3.60
CA ASP A 186 -7.78 16.21 -2.76
C ASP A 186 -6.58 15.74 -3.61
N LEU A 187 -6.83 14.92 -4.64
CA LEU A 187 -5.79 14.56 -5.61
C LEU A 187 -5.38 15.79 -6.45
N LEU A 188 -6.33 16.63 -6.84
CA LEU A 188 -6.06 17.81 -7.66
C LEU A 188 -5.31 18.90 -6.89
N ASP A 189 -5.41 18.92 -5.57
CA ASP A 189 -4.58 19.77 -4.71
C ASP A 189 -3.12 19.27 -4.67
N ASP A 190 -2.91 17.96 -4.65
CA ASP A 190 -1.58 17.35 -4.70
C ASP A 190 -0.97 17.38 -6.12
N CYS A 191 -1.81 17.25 -7.14
CA CYS A 191 -1.43 17.09 -8.54
C CYS A 191 -2.26 18.01 -9.45
N PRO A 192 -2.11 19.35 -9.34
CA PRO A 192 -2.95 20.31 -10.04
C PRO A 192 -2.85 20.22 -11.57
N ALA A 193 -1.74 19.68 -12.09
CA ALA A 193 -1.54 19.46 -13.52
C ALA A 193 -2.50 18.43 -14.14
N LEU A 194 -3.19 17.61 -13.31
CA LEU A 194 -4.18 16.64 -13.76
C LEU A 194 -5.59 17.22 -13.90
N ARG A 195 -5.82 18.49 -13.56
CA ARG A 195 -7.15 19.11 -13.57
C ARG A 195 -7.86 19.02 -14.91
N ASP A 196 -7.17 19.29 -16.01
CA ASP A 196 -7.74 19.20 -17.35
C ASP A 196 -8.12 17.77 -17.73
N LEU A 197 -7.35 16.78 -17.27
CA LEU A 197 -7.64 15.37 -17.48
C LEU A 197 -8.97 15.00 -16.80
N PHE A 198 -9.11 15.28 -15.50
CA PHE A 198 -10.30 14.94 -14.73
C PHE A 198 -11.53 15.81 -15.05
N THR A 199 -11.33 16.97 -15.67
CA THR A 199 -12.43 17.74 -16.26
C THR A 199 -13.03 17.02 -17.48
N LYS A 200 -12.21 16.35 -18.28
CA LYS A 200 -12.64 15.60 -19.46
C LYS A 200 -13.12 14.18 -19.13
N PHE A 201 -12.51 13.57 -18.13
CA PHE A 201 -12.76 12.19 -17.69
C PHE A 201 -13.08 12.19 -16.19
N PRO A 202 -14.27 12.66 -15.80
CA PRO A 202 -14.59 12.83 -14.38
C PRO A 202 -14.58 11.50 -13.63
N CYS A 203 -14.09 11.54 -12.39
CA CYS A 203 -14.27 10.50 -11.40
C CYS A 203 -14.47 11.16 -10.03
N ASN A 204 -15.04 10.42 -9.07
CA ASN A 204 -15.34 10.94 -7.74
C ASN A 204 -14.20 10.64 -6.76
N SER A 205 -13.64 9.45 -6.84
CA SER A 205 -12.57 9.00 -5.93
C SER A 205 -11.59 8.07 -6.63
N ILE A 206 -10.38 7.99 -6.08
CA ILE A 206 -9.28 7.20 -6.63
C ILE A 206 -8.60 6.41 -5.52
N ALA A 207 -8.29 5.15 -5.80
CA ALA A 207 -7.35 4.36 -5.02
C ALA A 207 -6.18 3.95 -5.91
N CYS A 208 -4.96 4.03 -5.39
CA CYS A 208 -3.79 3.54 -6.10
C CYS A 208 -2.85 2.78 -5.18
N THR A 209 -2.18 1.79 -5.75
CA THR A 209 -1.16 0.98 -5.08
C THR A 209 0.11 0.97 -5.92
N ALA A 210 1.24 1.15 -5.26
CA ALA A 210 2.54 1.16 -5.91
C ALA A 210 2.90 -0.23 -6.47
N MET A 211 3.56 -0.25 -7.62
CA MET A 211 4.07 -1.45 -8.26
C MET A 211 5.60 -1.39 -8.28
N TYR A 212 6.22 -2.45 -7.75
CA TYR A 212 7.68 -2.55 -7.64
C TYR A 212 8.19 -3.73 -8.46
N ASP A 213 9.35 -3.55 -9.06
CA ASP A 213 10.06 -4.65 -9.70
C ASP A 213 10.75 -5.58 -8.67
N ARG A 214 11.49 -6.58 -9.17
CA ARG A 214 12.22 -7.55 -8.34
C ARG A 214 13.34 -6.92 -7.51
N ASP A 215 13.85 -5.79 -7.93
CA ASP A 215 14.91 -5.04 -7.27
C ASP A 215 14.33 -3.98 -6.31
N ASN A 216 13.03 -4.05 -6.05
CA ASN A 216 12.27 -3.09 -5.22
C ASN A 216 12.34 -1.65 -5.74
N VAL A 217 12.43 -1.50 -7.07
CA VAL A 217 12.34 -0.21 -7.74
C VAL A 217 10.89 0.08 -8.10
N LEU A 218 10.40 1.27 -7.77
CA LEU A 218 9.06 1.72 -8.11
C LEU A 218 8.96 1.90 -9.64
N ILE A 219 8.18 1.04 -10.30
CA ILE A 219 8.03 1.01 -11.76
C ILE A 219 6.72 1.61 -12.25
N GLY A 220 5.74 1.77 -11.37
CA GLY A 220 4.42 2.28 -11.72
C GLY A 220 3.43 2.19 -10.58
N ALA A 221 2.15 2.25 -10.92
CA ALA A 221 1.06 2.02 -9.98
C ALA A 221 -0.15 1.39 -10.67
N LEU A 222 -0.87 0.56 -9.93
CA LEU A 222 -2.22 0.13 -10.24
C LEU A 222 -3.19 1.17 -9.69
N VAL A 223 -4.09 1.67 -10.54
CA VAL A 223 -5.02 2.75 -10.22
C VAL A 223 -6.46 2.28 -10.45
N LEU A 224 -7.31 2.54 -9.48
CA LEU A 224 -8.74 2.29 -9.49
C LEU A 224 -9.47 3.64 -9.43
N GLU A 225 -10.35 3.90 -10.39
CA GLU A 225 -11.21 5.07 -10.39
C GLU A 225 -12.68 4.68 -10.16
N PHE A 226 -13.30 5.40 -9.24
CA PHE A 226 -14.69 5.27 -8.86
C PHE A 226 -15.46 6.49 -9.37
N ILE A 227 -16.28 6.29 -10.41
CA ILE A 227 -16.97 7.37 -11.14
C ILE A 227 -18.30 7.68 -10.47
N ASP A 228 -19.10 6.64 -10.19
CA ASP A 228 -20.45 6.78 -9.64
C ASP A 228 -20.54 6.41 -8.15
N ASN A 229 -19.65 5.51 -7.72
CA ASN A 229 -19.62 4.97 -6.37
C ASN A 229 -18.34 5.40 -5.65
N GLY A 230 -18.40 5.44 -4.33
CA GLY A 230 -17.19 5.63 -3.51
C GLY A 230 -16.37 4.36 -3.36
N THR A 231 -15.37 4.43 -2.50
CA THR A 231 -14.43 3.35 -2.19
C THR A 231 -15.00 2.29 -1.23
N GLU A 232 -16.29 2.24 -0.98
CA GLU A 232 -16.94 1.40 0.04
C GLU A 232 -16.65 -0.10 -0.09
N LYS A 233 -16.43 -0.58 -1.33
CA LYS A 233 -16.10 -1.99 -1.62
C LYS A 233 -14.61 -2.26 -1.67
N LEU A 234 -13.79 -1.24 -1.49
CA LEU A 234 -12.34 -1.36 -1.61
C LEU A 234 -11.77 -2.25 -0.49
N ASN A 235 -11.09 -3.32 -0.87
CA ASN A 235 -10.29 -4.13 0.04
C ASN A 235 -8.80 -3.85 -0.21
N VAL A 236 -8.22 -3.04 0.66
CA VAL A 236 -6.84 -2.53 0.57
C VAL A 236 -5.81 -3.66 0.52
N ASN A 237 -5.95 -4.67 1.37
CA ASN A 237 -5.03 -5.80 1.42
C ASN A 237 -5.09 -6.65 0.15
N GLN A 238 -6.30 -6.88 -0.37
CA GLN A 238 -6.48 -7.64 -1.61
C GLN A 238 -5.93 -6.87 -2.81
N LEU A 239 -6.10 -5.55 -2.85
CA LEU A 239 -5.57 -4.71 -3.91
C LEU A 239 -4.04 -4.80 -3.98
N HIS A 240 -3.36 -4.83 -2.84
CA HIS A 240 -1.90 -4.97 -2.80
C HIS A 240 -1.42 -6.30 -3.40
N ILE A 241 -2.10 -7.41 -3.06
CA ILE A 241 -1.79 -8.73 -3.63
C ILE A 241 -2.00 -8.72 -5.15
N GLN A 242 -3.11 -8.19 -5.62
CA GLN A 242 -3.45 -8.11 -7.04
C GLN A 242 -2.46 -7.23 -7.83
N ALA A 243 -1.98 -6.14 -7.23
CA ALA A 243 -0.94 -5.31 -7.84
C ALA A 243 0.38 -6.08 -8.00
N ALA A 244 0.76 -6.88 -7.02
CA ALA A 244 1.96 -7.73 -7.10
C ALA A 244 1.83 -8.81 -8.19
N GLU A 245 0.65 -9.43 -8.32
CA GLU A 245 0.36 -10.40 -9.38
C GLU A 245 0.46 -9.76 -10.78
N LEU A 246 -0.18 -8.61 -10.97
CA LEU A 246 -0.08 -7.86 -12.24
C LEU A 246 1.35 -7.43 -12.55
N THR A 247 2.10 -6.99 -11.54
CA THR A 247 3.52 -6.64 -11.71
C THR A 247 4.32 -7.82 -12.23
N SER A 248 4.06 -9.02 -11.71
CA SER A 248 4.71 -10.23 -12.16
C SER A 248 4.41 -10.54 -13.64
N LEU A 249 3.15 -10.41 -14.07
CA LEU A 249 2.75 -10.58 -15.47
C LEU A 249 3.40 -9.55 -16.40
N ILE A 250 3.45 -8.29 -15.98
CA ILE A 250 4.08 -7.20 -16.75
C ILE A 250 5.59 -7.44 -16.88
N ASN A 251 6.27 -7.85 -15.80
CA ASN A 251 7.69 -8.15 -15.81
C ASN A 251 8.04 -9.34 -16.72
N ILE A 252 7.16 -10.34 -16.86
CA ILE A 252 7.32 -11.43 -17.83
C ILE A 252 7.37 -10.85 -19.25
N ARG A 253 6.46 -9.92 -19.57
CA ARG A 253 6.43 -9.26 -20.89
C ARG A 253 7.76 -8.58 -21.23
N TYR A 254 8.37 -7.85 -20.29
CA TYR A 254 9.65 -7.18 -20.54
C TYR A 254 10.80 -8.17 -20.82
N LYS A 255 10.79 -9.33 -20.20
CA LYS A 255 11.82 -10.36 -20.42
C LYS A 255 11.77 -10.97 -21.82
N TYR A 256 10.62 -10.94 -22.49
CA TYR A 256 10.45 -11.43 -23.87
C TYR A 256 10.58 -10.34 -24.93
N LEU A 257 10.81 -9.09 -24.55
CA LEU A 257 10.94 -7.93 -25.44
C LEU A 257 12.38 -7.52 -25.70
N ASN A 258 13.31 -7.96 -24.85
CA ASN A 258 14.76 -7.74 -24.93
C ASN A 258 15.47 -9.04 -25.25
#